data_8885af57047ca44fabe188ac81f509f8
#
_entry.id   8885af57047ca44fabe188ac81f509f8
#
_cell.length_a   1.000
_cell.length_b   1.000
_cell.length_c   1.000
_cell.angle_alpha   90.00
_cell.angle_beta   90.00
_cell.angle_gamma   90.00
#
_symmetry.space_group_name_H-M   'P 1'
#
loop_
_entity.id
_entity.type
_entity.pdbx_description
1 polymer ?
#
loop_
_entity_poly.entity_id
_entity_poly.type
_entity_poly.pdbx_seq_one_letter_code
_entity_poly.pdbx_strand_id
1 'polypeptide(L)'
;VAEWLDPAGDGFTLSRGTKRRASAGDIMVLVQKRRDLASLIVARLYRHGVPVAGVDRLRLGNPLAVKDLMAALRFAAQPLDDLTLASLLVSPLLGWSQEDLLAHGYRPKGVRLWEHLRGSSDAFVRGTVDALREILRRADYDSPQQLLHWILLGALDGRRKLVARLGREANDPIDELLNAANAYASAHTASLQGFIRWFDAGDGELKREAGEGGDQVRVM
;
A
#
# COMPACT_ATOMS: atom_id res chain seq x y z
N VAL A 1 -18.26 -20.60 9.67
CA VAL A 1 -18.01 -20.62 8.21
C VAL A 1 -17.03 -21.73 7.85
N ALA A 2 -15.86 -21.79 8.48
CA ALA A 2 -14.88 -22.83 8.19
C ALA A 2 -15.45 -24.24 8.37
N GLU A 3 -16.17 -24.51 9.46
CA GLU A 3 -16.85 -25.79 9.70
C GLU A 3 -17.91 -26.14 8.64
N TRP A 4 -18.61 -25.15 8.11
CA TRP A 4 -19.60 -25.35 7.06
C TRP A 4 -18.99 -25.74 5.70
N LEU A 5 -17.74 -25.31 5.48
CA LEU A 5 -17.00 -25.54 4.24
C LEU A 5 -15.99 -26.70 4.37
N ASP A 6 -15.80 -27.27 5.57
CA ASP A 6 -14.85 -28.35 5.81
C ASP A 6 -15.21 -29.59 4.97
N PRO A 7 -14.36 -29.99 3.99
CA PRO A 7 -14.64 -31.14 3.16
C PRO A 7 -14.67 -32.49 3.94
N ALA A 8 -14.00 -32.54 5.10
CA ALA A 8 -13.91 -33.71 5.96
C ALA A 8 -15.05 -33.80 6.99
N GLY A 9 -15.81 -32.71 7.21
CA GLY A 9 -16.90 -32.61 8.16
C GLY A 9 -18.27 -32.81 7.51
N ASP A 10 -19.35 -32.76 8.31
CA ASP A 10 -20.74 -32.88 7.84
C ASP A 10 -21.14 -31.72 6.90
N GLY A 11 -20.46 -30.58 7.03
CA GLY A 11 -20.71 -29.38 6.23
C GLY A 11 -22.11 -28.82 6.39
N PHE A 12 -22.47 -27.82 5.60
CA PHE A 12 -23.82 -27.26 5.56
C PHE A 12 -24.47 -27.56 4.22
N THR A 13 -25.67 -28.16 4.26
CA THR A 13 -26.44 -28.46 3.05
C THR A 13 -27.52 -27.42 2.83
N LEU A 14 -27.58 -26.84 1.65
CA LEU A 14 -28.62 -25.91 1.25
C LEU A 14 -29.93 -26.67 1.11
N SER A 15 -30.99 -26.14 1.76
CA SER A 15 -32.33 -26.80 1.77
C SER A 15 -33.28 -26.25 0.70
N ARG A 16 -33.01 -25.07 0.14
CA ARG A 16 -33.82 -24.45 -0.91
C ARG A 16 -33.17 -24.60 -2.27
N GLY A 17 -33.96 -24.95 -3.28
CA GLY A 17 -33.48 -25.23 -4.64
C GLY A 17 -32.88 -26.62 -4.76
N THR A 18 -31.83 -26.78 -5.54
CA THR A 18 -31.09 -28.04 -5.65
C THR A 18 -30.35 -28.33 -4.35
N LYS A 19 -30.72 -29.46 -3.70
CA LYS A 19 -30.00 -29.88 -2.48
C LYS A 19 -28.53 -30.15 -2.83
N ARG A 20 -27.66 -29.31 -2.32
CA ARG A 20 -26.22 -29.47 -2.49
C ARG A 20 -25.49 -28.94 -1.26
N ARG A 21 -24.24 -29.33 -1.08
CA ARG A 21 -23.38 -28.79 -0.06
C ARG A 21 -23.10 -27.28 -0.34
N ALA A 22 -23.09 -26.49 0.70
CA ALA A 22 -22.75 -25.06 0.57
C ALA A 22 -21.30 -24.90 0.16
N SER A 23 -21.07 -23.99 -0.76
CA SER A 23 -19.75 -23.54 -1.18
C SER A 23 -19.47 -22.14 -0.62
N ALA A 24 -18.23 -21.67 -0.74
CA ALA A 24 -17.84 -20.36 -0.21
C ALA A 24 -18.67 -19.22 -0.84
N GLY A 25 -19.01 -19.33 -2.12
CA GLY A 25 -19.82 -18.33 -2.84
C GLY A 25 -21.27 -18.22 -2.37
N ASP A 26 -21.79 -19.22 -1.63
CA ASP A 26 -23.13 -19.19 -1.05
C ASP A 26 -23.20 -18.39 0.27
N ILE A 27 -22.06 -18.01 0.82
CA ILE A 27 -21.96 -17.38 2.15
C ILE A 27 -21.70 -15.89 2.00
N MET A 28 -22.56 -15.10 2.66
CA MET A 28 -22.41 -13.65 2.75
C MET A 28 -22.41 -13.24 4.22
N VAL A 29 -21.39 -12.49 4.62
CA VAL A 29 -21.27 -11.91 5.95
C VAL A 29 -21.61 -10.42 5.86
N LEU A 30 -22.66 -10.00 6.55
CA LEU A 30 -23.07 -8.60 6.60
C LEU A 30 -22.54 -7.93 7.86
N VAL A 31 -21.88 -6.77 7.73
CA VAL A 31 -21.40 -5.96 8.84
C VAL A 31 -21.98 -4.56 8.77
N GLN A 32 -22.41 -4.04 9.91
CA GLN A 32 -23.01 -2.70 10.01
C GLN A 32 -22.04 -1.57 9.69
N LYS A 33 -20.76 -1.74 10.04
CA LYS A 33 -19.67 -0.79 9.75
C LYS A 33 -18.49 -1.56 9.18
N ARG A 34 -18.11 -1.23 7.95
CA ARG A 34 -17.05 -1.93 7.18
C ARG A 34 -15.61 -1.59 7.63
N ARG A 35 -15.41 -0.99 8.80
CA ARG A 35 -14.09 -0.63 9.32
C ARG A 35 -13.34 -1.87 9.86
N ASP A 36 -12.91 -1.80 11.09
CA ASP A 36 -12.01 -2.77 11.72
C ASP A 36 -12.59 -4.19 11.77
N LEU A 37 -13.91 -4.33 11.99
CA LEU A 37 -14.56 -5.63 12.12
C LEU A 37 -14.54 -6.43 10.80
N ALA A 38 -14.79 -5.79 9.67
CA ALA A 38 -14.75 -6.46 8.36
C ALA A 38 -13.33 -7.00 8.07
N SER A 39 -12.30 -6.18 8.32
CA SER A 39 -10.90 -6.56 8.15
C SER A 39 -10.51 -7.74 9.04
N LEU A 40 -10.95 -7.74 10.30
CA LEU A 40 -10.71 -8.85 11.24
C LEU A 40 -11.40 -10.14 10.80
N ILE A 41 -12.64 -10.07 10.31
CA ILE A 41 -13.39 -11.22 9.80
C ILE A 41 -12.65 -11.83 8.60
N VAL A 42 -12.24 -11.00 7.65
CA VAL A 42 -11.49 -11.43 6.47
C VAL A 42 -10.16 -12.09 6.86
N ALA A 43 -9.38 -11.45 7.72
CA ALA A 43 -8.11 -12.00 8.20
C ALA A 43 -8.31 -13.36 8.91
N ARG A 44 -9.42 -13.51 9.67
CA ARG A 44 -9.75 -14.74 10.34
C ARG A 44 -10.15 -15.86 9.37
N LEU A 45 -10.94 -15.55 8.35
CA LEU A 45 -11.35 -16.49 7.30
C LEU A 45 -10.14 -16.97 6.50
N TYR A 46 -9.24 -16.07 6.10
CA TYR A 46 -7.98 -16.44 5.42
C TYR A 46 -7.10 -17.36 6.27
N ARG A 47 -6.99 -17.08 7.59
CA ARG A 47 -6.23 -17.94 8.50
C ARG A 47 -6.77 -19.37 8.56
N HIS A 48 -8.06 -19.55 8.35
CA HIS A 48 -8.72 -20.86 8.28
C HIS A 48 -8.79 -21.43 6.86
N GLY A 49 -8.07 -20.86 5.89
CA GLY A 49 -8.04 -21.35 4.51
C GLY A 49 -9.34 -21.14 3.74
N VAL A 50 -10.26 -20.31 4.24
CA VAL A 50 -11.54 -20.02 3.58
C VAL A 50 -11.31 -18.94 2.52
N PRO A 51 -11.65 -19.22 1.23
CA PRO A 51 -11.56 -18.23 0.18
C PRO A 51 -12.57 -17.10 0.41
N VAL A 52 -12.11 -15.85 0.46
CA VAL A 52 -12.96 -14.68 0.66
C VAL A 52 -12.85 -13.78 -0.55
N ALA A 53 -13.98 -13.38 -1.11
CA ALA A 53 -14.03 -12.31 -2.10
C ALA A 53 -13.47 -11.04 -1.44
N GLY A 54 -12.53 -10.42 -2.09
CA GLY A 54 -11.81 -9.27 -1.52
C GLY A 54 -12.78 -8.28 -0.92
N VAL A 55 -12.43 -7.74 0.25
CA VAL A 55 -13.19 -6.64 0.85
C VAL A 55 -13.22 -5.53 -0.18
N ASP A 56 -14.37 -5.41 -0.82
CA ASP A 56 -14.63 -4.40 -1.82
C ASP A 56 -14.48 -3.02 -1.12
N ARG A 57 -13.40 -2.30 -1.46
CA ARG A 57 -12.88 -1.04 -0.91
C ARG A 57 -11.88 -1.20 0.26
N LEU A 58 -10.80 -1.92 0.03
CA LEU A 58 -9.54 -1.52 0.66
C LEU A 58 -9.26 -0.09 0.17
N ARG A 59 -9.34 0.88 1.08
CA ARG A 59 -8.79 2.20 0.75
C ARG A 59 -7.34 1.98 0.38
N LEU A 60 -7.02 2.19 -0.87
CA LEU A 60 -5.69 1.93 -1.42
C LEU A 60 -4.58 2.57 -0.58
N GLY A 61 -4.88 3.66 0.14
CA GLY A 61 -3.96 4.32 1.06
C GLY A 61 -3.70 3.64 2.41
N ASN A 62 -4.39 2.54 2.74
CA ASN A 62 -4.21 1.90 4.06
C ASN A 62 -3.00 0.95 4.15
N PRO A 63 -2.66 0.12 3.13
CA PRO A 63 -1.50 -0.76 3.17
C PRO A 63 -0.20 0.00 3.41
N LEU A 64 0.68 -0.55 4.27
CA LEU A 64 1.96 0.09 4.58
C LEU A 64 2.83 0.30 3.35
N ALA A 65 2.88 -0.67 2.43
CA ALA A 65 3.63 -0.54 1.18
C ALA A 65 3.20 0.71 0.38
N VAL A 66 1.88 0.98 0.33
CA VAL A 66 1.33 2.15 -0.37
C VAL A 66 1.68 3.44 0.40
N LYS A 67 1.59 3.42 1.74
CA LYS A 67 2.00 4.58 2.56
C LYS A 67 3.46 4.95 2.35
N ASP A 68 4.35 3.96 2.30
CA ASP A 68 5.77 4.16 2.08
C ASP A 68 6.06 4.70 0.67
N LEU A 69 5.40 4.18 -0.35
CA LEU A 69 5.50 4.68 -1.72
C LEU A 69 4.93 6.10 -1.87
N MET A 70 3.78 6.37 -1.23
CA MET A 70 3.21 7.71 -1.20
C MET A 70 4.07 8.69 -0.42
N ALA A 71 4.78 8.26 0.64
CA ALA A 71 5.76 9.10 1.33
C ALA A 71 6.92 9.51 0.40
N ALA A 72 7.39 8.58 -0.47
CA ALA A 72 8.40 8.91 -1.46
C ALA A 72 7.89 9.94 -2.50
N LEU A 73 6.65 9.78 -2.99
CA LEU A 73 6.04 10.75 -3.90
C LEU A 73 5.81 12.11 -3.23
N ARG A 74 5.35 12.13 -1.97
CA ARG A 74 5.16 13.39 -1.22
C ARG A 74 6.49 14.09 -0.95
N PHE A 75 7.53 13.35 -0.58
CA PHE A 75 8.88 13.91 -0.47
C PHE A 75 9.34 14.52 -1.81
N ALA A 76 9.12 13.83 -2.91
CA ALA A 76 9.46 14.34 -4.24
C ALA A 76 8.72 15.66 -4.58
N ALA A 77 7.44 15.77 -4.16
CA ALA A 77 6.65 16.97 -4.37
C ALA A 77 6.98 18.10 -3.37
N GLN A 78 7.39 17.77 -2.15
CA GLN A 78 7.64 18.73 -1.06
C GLN A 78 8.75 18.24 -0.12
N PRO A 79 10.03 18.40 -0.51
CA PRO A 79 11.17 17.87 0.25
C PRO A 79 11.39 18.52 1.62
N LEU A 80 10.77 19.66 1.88
CA LEU A 80 10.87 20.37 3.17
C LEU A 80 9.80 19.93 4.19
N ASP A 81 8.98 18.93 3.89
CA ASP A 81 8.10 18.29 4.87
C ASP A 81 8.90 17.27 5.69
N ASP A 82 9.27 17.70 6.90
CA ASP A 82 10.10 16.92 7.82
C ASP A 82 9.44 15.61 8.25
N LEU A 83 8.11 15.59 8.43
CA LEU A 83 7.40 14.40 8.86
C LEU A 83 7.35 13.34 7.76
N THR A 84 7.05 13.77 6.55
CA THR A 84 7.07 12.89 5.38
C THR A 84 8.46 12.33 5.13
N LEU A 85 9.50 13.16 5.20
CA LEU A 85 10.88 12.70 5.04
C LEU A 85 11.28 11.72 6.15
N ALA A 86 10.99 12.00 7.42
CA ALA A 86 11.28 11.09 8.52
C ALA A 86 10.59 9.73 8.34
N SER A 87 9.32 9.74 7.90
CA SER A 87 8.58 8.51 7.60
C SER A 87 9.22 7.71 6.45
N LEU A 88 9.67 8.40 5.41
CA LEU A 88 10.35 7.77 4.27
C LEU A 88 11.71 7.18 4.68
N LEU A 89 12.48 7.85 5.53
CA LEU A 89 13.77 7.36 6.01
C LEU A 89 13.64 6.03 6.75
N VAL A 90 12.65 5.87 7.64
CA VAL A 90 12.42 4.64 8.40
C VAL A 90 11.63 3.58 7.63
N SER A 91 11.17 3.90 6.43
CA SER A 91 10.51 2.92 5.56
C SER A 91 11.51 1.87 5.03
N PRO A 92 11.05 0.70 4.57
CA PRO A 92 11.91 -0.29 3.93
C PRO A 92 12.66 0.23 2.71
N LEU A 93 12.18 1.30 2.08
CA LEU A 93 12.81 1.90 0.89
C LEU A 93 14.22 2.42 1.20
N LEU A 94 14.39 3.12 2.32
CA LEU A 94 15.66 3.68 2.76
C LEU A 94 16.29 2.92 3.94
N GLY A 95 15.48 2.25 4.76
CA GLY A 95 15.90 1.25 5.74
C GLY A 95 16.55 1.79 6.99
N TRP A 96 16.33 3.06 7.35
CA TRP A 96 16.81 3.60 8.62
C TRP A 96 16.08 2.97 9.81
N SER A 97 16.79 2.77 10.91
CA SER A 97 16.18 2.48 12.20
C SER A 97 15.68 3.78 12.88
N GLN A 98 14.94 3.65 13.97
CA GLN A 98 14.55 4.80 14.78
C GLN A 98 15.78 5.44 15.47
N GLU A 99 16.76 4.62 15.80
CA GLU A 99 18.04 5.04 16.38
C GLU A 99 18.85 5.86 15.37
N ASP A 100 18.90 5.42 14.10
CA ASP A 100 19.54 6.19 13.02
C ASP A 100 18.87 7.54 12.81
N LEU A 101 17.53 7.56 12.81
CA LEU A 101 16.76 8.79 12.69
C LEU A 101 17.05 9.74 13.87
N LEU A 102 17.15 9.22 15.09
CA LEU A 102 17.48 10.01 16.26
C LEU A 102 18.92 10.55 16.18
N ALA A 103 19.88 9.71 15.82
CA ALA A 103 21.30 10.05 15.76
C ALA A 103 21.62 11.11 14.67
N HIS A 104 21.04 10.94 13.48
CA HIS A 104 21.35 11.77 12.31
C HIS A 104 20.29 12.82 12.00
N GLY A 105 19.09 12.70 12.56
CA GLY A 105 17.99 13.65 12.35
C GLY A 105 17.91 14.76 13.38
N TYR A 106 18.65 14.65 14.52
CA TYR A 106 18.68 15.72 15.52
C TYR A 106 19.39 16.98 14.97
N ARG A 107 18.71 18.11 15.07
CA ARG A 107 19.14 19.36 14.47
C ARG A 107 18.64 20.59 15.23
N PRO A 108 19.25 21.77 15.06
CA PRO A 108 18.78 23.02 15.65
C PRO A 108 17.33 23.34 15.21
N LYS A 109 16.60 23.99 16.11
CA LYS A 109 15.24 24.46 15.82
C LYS A 109 15.24 25.41 14.60
N GLY A 110 14.32 25.19 13.67
CA GLY A 110 14.18 25.99 12.45
C GLY A 110 14.94 25.46 11.24
N VAL A 111 15.86 24.51 11.41
CA VAL A 111 16.53 23.83 10.29
C VAL A 111 15.65 22.68 9.79
N ARG A 112 15.41 22.60 8.50
CA ARG A 112 14.64 21.50 7.90
C ARG A 112 15.46 20.21 7.84
N LEU A 113 14.81 19.07 8.00
CA LEU A 113 15.47 17.76 8.01
C LEU A 113 16.27 17.52 6.73
N TRP A 114 15.69 17.82 5.57
CA TRP A 114 16.37 17.70 4.29
C TRP A 114 17.63 18.57 4.19
N GLU A 115 17.54 19.80 4.64
CA GLU A 115 18.69 20.72 4.64
C GLU A 115 19.81 20.24 5.57
N HIS A 116 19.43 19.72 6.75
CA HIS A 116 20.36 19.14 7.71
C HIS A 116 21.11 17.94 7.12
N LEU A 117 20.36 16.97 6.56
CA LEU A 117 20.96 15.75 6.01
C LEU A 117 21.88 16.03 4.83
N ARG A 118 21.53 16.98 3.95
CA ARG A 118 22.38 17.36 2.80
C ARG A 118 23.75 17.92 3.21
N GLY A 119 23.85 18.51 4.39
CA GLY A 119 25.09 19.06 4.94
C GLY A 119 25.94 18.02 5.67
N SER A 120 25.48 16.81 5.85
CA SER A 120 26.21 15.78 6.58
C SER A 120 27.44 15.26 5.83
N SER A 121 28.54 15.08 6.57
CA SER A 121 29.75 14.40 6.07
C SER A 121 29.74 12.91 6.32
N ASP A 122 28.76 12.38 7.07
CA ASP A 122 28.63 10.96 7.39
C ASP A 122 28.35 10.13 6.12
N ALA A 123 29.08 9.04 5.93
CA ALA A 123 29.00 8.21 4.72
C ALA A 123 27.64 7.52 4.58
N PHE A 124 27.04 7.07 5.69
CA PHE A 124 25.73 6.45 5.71
C PHE A 124 24.63 7.44 5.29
N VAL A 125 24.68 8.66 5.87
CA VAL A 125 23.75 9.74 5.52
C VAL A 125 23.91 10.15 4.06
N ARG A 126 25.14 10.28 3.57
CA ARG A 126 25.41 10.65 2.18
C ARG A 126 24.80 9.65 1.18
N GLY A 127 24.94 8.34 1.43
CA GLY A 127 24.31 7.33 0.57
C GLY A 127 22.79 7.50 0.50
N THR A 128 22.15 7.81 1.62
CA THR A 128 20.72 8.12 1.66
C THR A 128 20.39 9.43 0.92
N VAL A 129 21.17 10.48 1.12
CA VAL A 129 20.98 11.77 0.44
C VAL A 129 21.11 11.61 -1.07
N ASP A 130 22.03 10.79 -1.56
CA ASP A 130 22.18 10.55 -3.00
C ASP A 130 20.96 9.82 -3.59
N ALA A 131 20.39 8.84 -2.87
CA ALA A 131 19.14 8.19 -3.26
C ALA A 131 17.96 9.18 -3.29
N LEU A 132 17.85 10.05 -2.29
CA LEU A 132 16.83 11.09 -2.23
C LEU A 132 16.98 12.14 -3.34
N ARG A 133 18.20 12.52 -3.67
CA ARG A 133 18.48 13.43 -4.80
C ARG A 133 18.06 12.84 -6.13
N GLU A 134 18.23 11.52 -6.29
CA GLU A 134 17.77 10.84 -7.51
C GLU A 134 16.26 10.86 -7.64
N ILE A 135 15.51 10.67 -6.55
CA ILE A 135 14.05 10.84 -6.53
C ILE A 135 13.67 12.25 -6.96
N LEU A 136 14.31 13.28 -6.38
CA LEU A 136 14.03 14.69 -6.69
C LEU A 136 14.32 15.04 -8.15
N ARG A 137 15.44 14.56 -8.69
CA ARG A 137 15.84 14.82 -10.08
C ARG A 137 14.84 14.26 -11.08
N ARG A 138 14.21 13.12 -10.75
CA ARG A 138 13.19 12.47 -11.59
C ARG A 138 11.82 13.12 -11.46
N ALA A 139 11.49 13.68 -10.30
CA ALA A 139 10.19 14.24 -10.00
C ALA A 139 9.74 15.35 -10.95
N ASP A 140 10.70 16.07 -11.55
CA ASP A 140 10.42 17.18 -12.49
C ASP A 140 10.10 16.68 -13.91
N TYR A 141 10.45 15.44 -14.25
CA TYR A 141 10.35 14.90 -15.61
C TYR A 141 9.44 13.67 -15.71
N ASP A 142 9.48 12.81 -14.69
CA ASP A 142 8.74 11.56 -14.71
C ASP A 142 7.27 11.77 -14.30
N SER A 143 6.36 11.07 -14.96
CA SER A 143 5.00 10.96 -14.45
C SER A 143 4.96 10.21 -13.12
N PRO A 144 3.87 10.33 -12.31
CA PRO A 144 3.75 9.58 -11.05
C PRO A 144 3.96 8.07 -11.21
N GLN A 145 3.45 7.48 -12.30
CA GLN A 145 3.64 6.07 -12.62
C GLN A 145 5.10 5.74 -12.92
N GLN A 146 5.78 6.55 -13.73
CA GLN A 146 7.19 6.34 -14.09
C GLN A 146 8.09 6.46 -12.86
N LEU A 147 7.84 7.45 -12.01
CA LEU A 147 8.58 7.61 -10.76
C LEU A 147 8.36 6.43 -9.81
N LEU A 148 7.12 5.94 -9.67
CA LEU A 148 6.82 4.72 -8.89
C LEU A 148 7.53 3.49 -9.46
N HIS A 149 7.50 3.30 -10.77
CA HIS A 149 8.22 2.21 -11.42
C HIS A 149 9.72 2.27 -11.13
N TRP A 150 10.32 3.45 -11.20
CA TRP A 150 11.74 3.60 -10.91
C TRP A 150 12.05 3.33 -9.43
N ILE A 151 11.21 3.79 -8.48
CA ILE A 151 11.37 3.50 -7.05
C ILE A 151 11.29 1.98 -6.79
N LEU A 152 10.37 1.31 -7.47
CA LEU A 152 10.12 -0.13 -7.25
C LEU A 152 11.15 -1.03 -7.89
N LEU A 153 11.59 -0.73 -9.12
CA LEU A 153 12.40 -1.61 -9.97
C LEU A 153 13.79 -1.06 -10.31
N GLY A 154 14.04 0.22 -10.02
CA GLY A 154 15.33 0.87 -10.26
C GLY A 154 16.33 0.65 -9.12
N ALA A 155 17.28 1.57 -9.00
CA ALA A 155 18.38 1.47 -8.04
C ALA A 155 17.96 1.35 -6.56
N LEU A 156 16.76 1.80 -6.20
CA LEU A 156 16.23 1.65 -4.85
C LEU A 156 15.77 0.22 -4.55
N ASP A 157 15.46 -0.60 -5.57
CA ASP A 157 14.98 -1.98 -5.42
C ASP A 157 13.79 -2.08 -4.43
N GLY A 158 12.88 -1.11 -4.53
CA GLY A 158 11.83 -0.87 -3.54
C GLY A 158 10.87 -2.04 -3.42
N ARG A 159 10.48 -2.70 -4.54
CA ARG A 159 9.56 -3.84 -4.50
C ARG A 159 10.14 -4.97 -3.66
N ARG A 160 11.39 -5.34 -3.89
CA ARG A 160 12.05 -6.41 -3.11
C ARG A 160 12.12 -6.05 -1.63
N LYS A 161 12.51 -4.81 -1.29
CA LYS A 161 12.60 -4.34 0.09
C LYS A 161 11.24 -4.33 0.79
N LEU A 162 10.19 -3.81 0.13
CA LEU A 162 8.83 -3.78 0.68
C LEU A 162 8.30 -5.20 0.90
N VAL A 163 8.44 -6.10 -0.08
CA VAL A 163 7.97 -7.49 0.04
C VAL A 163 8.78 -8.26 1.09
N ALA A 164 10.09 -8.05 1.18
CA ALA A 164 10.91 -8.67 2.22
C ALA A 164 10.48 -8.28 3.64
N ARG A 165 10.03 -7.04 3.84
CA ARG A 165 9.61 -6.53 5.15
C ARG A 165 8.14 -6.83 5.47
N LEU A 166 7.26 -6.73 4.48
CA LEU A 166 5.80 -6.73 4.67
C LEU A 166 5.12 -8.04 4.25
N GLY A 167 5.87 -8.94 3.58
CA GLY A 167 5.30 -10.19 3.05
C GLY A 167 4.86 -10.07 1.59
N ARG A 168 4.51 -11.21 1.00
CA ARG A 168 4.09 -11.30 -0.41
C ARG A 168 2.79 -10.57 -0.71
N GLU A 169 1.94 -10.42 0.30
CA GLU A 169 0.67 -9.68 0.20
C GLU A 169 0.86 -8.21 -0.14
N ALA A 170 2.08 -7.67 0.03
CA ALA A 170 2.40 -6.30 -0.36
C ALA A 170 2.37 -6.09 -1.89
N ASN A 171 2.48 -7.15 -2.70
CA ASN A 171 2.48 -7.02 -4.16
C ASN A 171 1.15 -6.49 -4.69
N ASP A 172 0.02 -7.01 -4.22
CA ASP A 172 -1.30 -6.60 -4.69
C ASP A 172 -1.55 -5.09 -4.53
N PRO A 173 -1.38 -4.49 -3.34
CA PRO A 173 -1.55 -3.05 -3.18
C PRO A 173 -0.50 -2.21 -3.93
N ILE A 174 0.72 -2.72 -4.14
CA ILE A 174 1.72 -2.05 -4.97
C ILE A 174 1.26 -1.99 -6.43
N ASP A 175 0.77 -3.11 -6.98
CA ASP A 175 0.29 -3.17 -8.35
C ASP A 175 -0.97 -2.31 -8.54
N GLU A 176 -1.86 -2.28 -7.55
CA GLU A 176 -3.02 -1.40 -7.56
C GLU A 176 -2.64 0.09 -7.51
N LEU A 177 -1.61 0.47 -6.76
CA LEU A 177 -1.11 1.85 -6.78
C LEU A 177 -0.55 2.23 -8.16
N LEU A 178 0.17 1.32 -8.82
CA LEU A 178 0.66 1.53 -10.18
C LEU A 178 -0.49 1.69 -11.18
N ASN A 179 -1.52 0.86 -11.06
CA ASN A 179 -2.74 0.94 -11.88
C ASN A 179 -3.47 2.28 -11.66
N ALA A 180 -3.60 2.71 -10.40
CA ALA A 180 -4.19 4.00 -10.05
C ALA A 180 -3.40 5.18 -10.64
N ALA A 181 -2.07 5.13 -10.58
CA ALA A 181 -1.21 6.16 -11.16
C ALA A 181 -1.33 6.21 -12.71
N ASN A 182 -1.45 5.04 -13.36
CA ASN A 182 -1.66 4.94 -14.79
C ASN A 182 -3.05 5.47 -15.19
N ALA A 183 -4.09 5.09 -14.46
CA ALA A 183 -5.46 5.58 -14.69
C ALA A 183 -5.55 7.10 -14.52
N TYR A 184 -4.90 7.65 -13.49
CA TYR A 184 -4.80 9.10 -13.30
C TYR A 184 -4.12 9.78 -14.48
N ALA A 185 -2.98 9.27 -14.94
CA ALA A 185 -2.23 9.84 -16.07
C ALA A 185 -3.03 9.81 -17.40
N SER A 186 -3.92 8.83 -17.55
CA SER A 186 -4.79 8.71 -18.72
C SER A 186 -5.96 9.70 -18.72
N ALA A 187 -6.44 10.11 -17.54
CA ALA A 187 -7.61 10.97 -17.38
C ALA A 187 -7.26 12.44 -17.07
N HIS A 188 -6.05 12.71 -16.59
CA HIS A 188 -5.64 14.04 -16.11
C HIS A 188 -4.24 14.38 -16.60
N THR A 189 -3.85 15.67 -16.47
CA THR A 189 -2.44 16.04 -16.63
C THR A 189 -1.61 15.30 -15.60
N ALA A 190 -0.61 14.55 -16.05
CA ALA A 190 0.21 13.65 -15.22
C ALA A 190 1.19 14.40 -14.29
N SER A 191 0.69 15.30 -13.44
CA SER A 191 1.49 16.02 -12.46
C SER A 191 1.54 15.26 -11.14
N LEU A 192 2.70 15.23 -10.49
CA LEU A 192 2.92 14.56 -9.22
C LEU A 192 2.01 15.13 -8.11
N GLN A 193 1.91 16.44 -7.99
CA GLN A 193 1.06 17.09 -7.00
C GLN A 193 -0.43 16.85 -7.28
N GLY A 194 -0.83 16.82 -8.56
CA GLY A 194 -2.19 16.50 -8.97
C GLY A 194 -2.56 15.07 -8.56
N PHE A 195 -1.68 14.11 -8.82
CA PHE A 195 -1.89 12.72 -8.42
C PHE A 195 -2.01 12.56 -6.90
N ILE A 196 -1.14 13.21 -6.11
CA ILE A 196 -1.19 13.15 -4.64
C ILE A 196 -2.54 13.69 -4.13
N ARG A 197 -3.00 14.85 -4.64
CA ARG A 197 -4.30 15.42 -4.24
C ARG A 197 -5.48 14.53 -4.61
N TRP A 198 -5.46 13.99 -5.84
CA TRP A 198 -6.48 13.06 -6.31
C TRP A 198 -6.53 11.81 -5.44
N PHE A 199 -5.37 11.23 -5.11
CA PHE A 199 -5.26 10.07 -4.25
C PHE A 199 -5.77 10.35 -2.82
N ASP A 200 -5.42 11.50 -2.23
CA ASP A 200 -5.81 11.91 -0.88
C ASP A 200 -7.30 12.30 -0.78
N ALA A 201 -7.91 12.77 -1.87
CA ALA A 201 -9.33 13.06 -1.94
C ALA A 201 -10.22 11.80 -1.92
N GLY A 202 -9.62 10.60 -1.99
CA GLY A 202 -10.35 9.33 -1.98
C GLY A 202 -10.81 8.88 -3.37
N ASP A 203 -10.46 9.60 -4.45
CA ASP A 203 -10.71 9.18 -5.82
C ASP A 203 -9.85 7.97 -6.22
N GLY A 204 -8.82 7.66 -5.44
CA GLY A 204 -8.07 6.40 -5.47
C GLY A 204 -8.83 5.22 -4.83
N GLU A 205 -10.11 5.37 -4.48
CA GLU A 205 -10.99 4.24 -4.18
C GLU A 205 -11.25 3.48 -5.48
N LEU A 206 -10.38 2.52 -5.77
CA LEU A 206 -10.63 1.56 -6.84
C LEU A 206 -11.92 0.82 -6.51
N LYS A 207 -12.98 1.13 -7.28
CA LYS A 207 -14.08 0.19 -7.47
C LYS A 207 -13.44 -1.02 -8.17
N ARG A 208 -12.98 -2.01 -7.42
CA ARG A 208 -12.96 -3.36 -7.98
C ARG A 208 -14.40 -3.65 -8.34
N GLU A 209 -14.71 -3.68 -9.62
CA GLU A 209 -15.89 -4.40 -10.08
C GLU A 209 -15.78 -5.76 -9.41
N ALA A 210 -16.81 -6.13 -8.64
CA ALA A 210 -16.90 -7.44 -8.03
C ALA A 210 -16.72 -8.43 -9.19
N GLY A 211 -15.52 -8.99 -9.30
CA GLY A 211 -15.19 -9.94 -10.35
C GLY A 211 -16.25 -11.04 -10.26
N GLU A 212 -16.89 -11.34 -11.36
CA GLU A 212 -17.94 -12.35 -11.47
C GLU A 212 -17.47 -13.62 -10.77
N GLY A 213 -18.12 -13.93 -9.65
CA GLY A 213 -18.39 -15.24 -9.17
C GLY A 213 -17.26 -16.27 -9.09
N GLY A 214 -16.15 -15.97 -8.42
CA GLY A 214 -15.36 -17.04 -7.82
C GLY A 214 -16.09 -17.62 -6.61
N ASP A 215 -15.92 -18.91 -6.33
CA ASP A 215 -16.47 -19.56 -5.12
C ASP A 215 -15.78 -19.01 -3.85
N GLN A 216 -16.20 -17.81 -3.43
CA GLN A 216 -15.59 -17.03 -2.35
C GLN A 216 -16.66 -16.44 -1.43
N VAL A 217 -16.41 -16.47 -0.11
CA VAL A 217 -17.26 -15.80 0.89
C VAL A 217 -17.24 -14.30 0.66
N ARG A 218 -18.41 -13.66 0.63
CA ARG A 218 -18.54 -12.20 0.51
C ARG A 218 -18.72 -11.56 1.87
N VAL A 219 -17.93 -10.51 2.18
CA VAL A 219 -18.07 -9.70 3.38
C VAL A 219 -18.46 -8.29 2.97
N MET A 220 -19.64 -7.81 3.40
CA MET A 220 -20.22 -6.53 3.02
C MET A 220 -20.61 -5.68 4.24
#